data_387368e68d87db31f1a1c64e88d22689
#
_entry.id   387368e68d87db31f1a1c64e88d22689
#
_cell.length_a   1.000
_cell.length_b   1.000
_cell.length_c   1.000
_cell.angle_alpha   90.00
_cell.angle_beta   90.00
_cell.angle_gamma   90.00
#
_symmetry.space_group_name_H-M   'P 1'
#
loop_
_entity.id
_entity.type
_entity.pdbx_description
1 polymer ?
#
loop_
_entity_poly.entity_id
_entity_poly.type
_entity_poly.pdbx_seq_one_letter_code
_entity_poly.pdbx_strand_id
1 'polypeptide(L)'
;MIKLAVFDVDGTLVTKGNRRVPASCVHALNELSRKGVKLAIASGRPPFAMEQSLLEQVSFDYFVCSNGAFVRNAQHEVLYHYSFTMEETRSLIHAFKKTDNALMFQCQDAAHCYHGYKRIANMLQNFLG
;
A
#
# COMPACT_ATOMS: atom_id res chain seq x y z
N MET A 1 -6.93 -27.24 -5.06
CA MET A 1 -5.53 -26.73 -5.23
C MET A 1 -5.55 -25.21 -5.12
N ILE A 2 -4.72 -24.62 -4.24
CA ILE A 2 -4.60 -23.15 -4.06
C ILE A 2 -3.97 -22.57 -5.33
N LYS A 3 -4.57 -21.52 -5.90
CA LYS A 3 -4.10 -20.85 -7.12
C LYS A 3 -3.55 -19.46 -6.86
N LEU A 4 -3.97 -18.83 -5.78
CA LEU A 4 -3.58 -17.48 -5.36
C LEU A 4 -3.36 -17.45 -3.85
N ALA A 5 -2.27 -16.85 -3.43
CA ALA A 5 -1.99 -16.52 -2.04
C ALA A 5 -1.84 -14.99 -1.90
N VAL A 6 -2.53 -14.42 -0.93
CA VAL A 6 -2.56 -12.97 -0.69
C VAL A 6 -1.95 -12.69 0.68
N PHE A 7 -1.05 -11.73 0.73
CA PHE A 7 -0.29 -11.40 1.94
C PHE A 7 -0.43 -9.91 2.28
N ASP A 8 -0.65 -9.63 3.55
CA ASP A 8 -0.46 -8.29 4.08
C ASP A 8 1.03 -7.99 4.27
N VAL A 9 1.39 -6.71 4.31
CA VAL A 9 2.78 -6.25 4.42
C VAL A 9 3.17 -5.99 5.87
N ASP A 10 2.51 -5.04 6.50
CA ASP A 10 2.93 -4.46 7.78
C ASP A 10 2.52 -5.34 8.96
N GLY A 11 3.49 -5.96 9.61
CA GLY A 11 3.25 -6.94 10.68
C GLY A 11 3.06 -8.37 10.18
N THR A 12 3.07 -8.61 8.86
CA THR A 12 2.96 -9.94 8.23
C THR A 12 4.23 -10.29 7.48
N LEU A 13 4.49 -9.65 6.33
CA LEU A 13 5.71 -9.87 5.55
C LEU A 13 6.91 -9.12 6.13
N VAL A 14 6.69 -7.93 6.66
CA VAL A 14 7.70 -7.11 7.33
C VAL A 14 7.28 -6.84 8.78
N THR A 15 8.21 -7.00 9.70
CA THR A 15 7.99 -6.69 11.12
C THR A 15 8.36 -5.25 11.43
N LYS A 16 7.79 -4.69 12.51
CA LYS A 16 8.09 -3.32 12.96
C LYS A 16 9.59 -3.16 13.20
N GLY A 17 10.18 -2.12 12.60
CA GLY A 17 11.62 -1.83 12.66
C GLY A 17 12.48 -2.62 11.67
N ASN A 18 11.90 -3.57 10.93
CA ASN A 18 12.61 -4.30 9.86
C ASN A 18 11.88 -4.08 8.54
N ARG A 19 12.52 -3.40 7.60
CA ARG A 19 11.95 -3.10 6.27
C ARG A 19 12.14 -4.21 5.24
N ARG A 20 12.73 -5.33 5.64
CA ARG A 20 13.01 -6.45 4.73
C ARG A 20 12.20 -7.68 5.14
N VAL A 21 11.76 -8.42 4.12
CA VAL A 21 11.16 -9.74 4.32
C VAL A 21 12.25 -10.70 4.82
N PRO A 22 12.01 -11.48 5.88
CA PRO A 22 12.98 -12.48 6.35
C PRO A 22 13.33 -13.49 5.25
N ALA A 23 14.61 -13.91 5.18
CA ALA A 23 15.08 -14.81 4.13
C ALA A 23 14.29 -16.14 4.04
N SER A 24 13.87 -16.68 5.18
CA SER A 24 13.01 -17.87 5.23
C SER A 24 11.66 -17.65 4.57
N CYS A 25 11.07 -16.47 4.76
CA CYS A 25 9.80 -16.08 4.14
C CYS A 25 9.98 -15.87 2.63
N VAL A 26 11.04 -15.19 2.19
CA VAL A 26 11.41 -15.06 0.76
C VAL A 26 11.52 -16.42 0.10
N HIS A 27 12.24 -17.37 0.76
CA HIS A 27 12.36 -18.73 0.26
C HIS A 27 11.00 -19.42 0.09
N ALA A 28 10.15 -19.36 1.11
CA ALA A 28 8.81 -19.97 1.08
C ALA A 28 7.90 -19.36 -0.01
N LEU A 29 7.93 -18.03 -0.19
CA LEU A 29 7.16 -17.36 -1.24
C LEU A 29 7.62 -17.75 -2.64
N ASN A 30 8.93 -17.82 -2.86
CA ASN A 30 9.49 -18.27 -4.13
C ASN A 30 9.15 -19.75 -4.43
N GLU A 31 9.11 -20.60 -3.41
CA GLU A 31 8.65 -21.99 -3.58
C GLU A 31 7.17 -22.07 -3.95
N LEU A 32 6.31 -21.25 -3.36
CA LEU A 32 4.90 -21.15 -3.76
C LEU A 32 4.76 -20.73 -5.23
N SER A 33 5.50 -19.71 -5.63
CA SER A 33 5.51 -19.24 -7.02
C SER A 33 5.97 -20.34 -8.00
N ARG A 34 7.04 -21.09 -7.68
CA ARG A 34 7.52 -22.22 -8.50
C ARG A 34 6.49 -23.34 -8.64
N LYS A 35 5.61 -23.51 -7.63
CA LYS A 35 4.48 -24.46 -7.68
C LYS A 35 3.27 -23.93 -8.46
N GLY A 36 3.39 -22.76 -9.11
CA GLY A 36 2.33 -22.15 -9.91
C GLY A 36 1.27 -21.42 -9.10
N VAL A 37 1.53 -21.14 -7.81
CA VAL A 37 0.64 -20.30 -7.00
C VAL A 37 0.96 -18.83 -7.31
N LYS A 38 -0.04 -18.06 -7.72
CA LYS A 38 0.07 -16.61 -7.90
C LYS A 38 0.21 -15.94 -6.53
N LEU A 39 1.07 -14.92 -6.45
CA LEU A 39 1.32 -14.18 -5.23
C LEU A 39 0.74 -12.77 -5.34
N ALA A 40 0.03 -12.33 -4.32
CA ALA A 40 -0.50 -10.97 -4.25
C ALA A 40 -0.16 -10.31 -2.91
N ILE A 41 0.03 -9.00 -2.95
CA ILE A 41 0.08 -8.14 -1.78
C ILE A 41 -1.29 -7.47 -1.61
N ALA A 42 -1.79 -7.38 -0.37
CA ALA A 42 -2.92 -6.54 0.00
C ALA A 42 -2.51 -5.65 1.18
N SER A 43 -2.50 -4.33 0.97
CA SER A 43 -1.99 -3.38 1.96
C SER A 43 -2.78 -2.06 1.95
N GLY A 44 -2.79 -1.36 3.08
CA GLY A 44 -3.23 0.03 3.16
C GLY A 44 -2.27 1.03 2.51
N ARG A 45 -1.05 0.61 2.17
CA ARG A 45 -0.07 1.46 1.51
C ARG A 45 -0.55 1.86 0.11
N PRO A 46 -0.37 3.13 -0.30
CA PRO A 46 -0.60 3.53 -1.68
C PRO A 46 0.50 2.97 -2.62
N PRO A 47 0.27 2.94 -3.93
CA PRO A 47 1.21 2.36 -4.90
C PRO A 47 2.64 2.91 -4.80
N PHE A 48 2.80 4.22 -4.60
CA PHE A 48 4.11 4.87 -4.49
C PHE A 48 4.87 4.52 -3.20
N ALA A 49 4.15 4.12 -2.13
CA ALA A 49 4.75 3.74 -0.84
C ALA A 49 5.01 2.22 -0.72
N MET A 50 4.82 1.48 -1.81
CA MET A 50 5.21 0.08 -1.86
C MET A 50 6.73 0.01 -2.02
N GLU A 51 7.42 -0.40 -0.95
CA GLU A 51 8.88 -0.38 -0.90
C GLU A 51 9.51 -1.25 -1.98
N GLN A 52 10.45 -0.69 -2.70
CA GLN A 52 11.22 -1.39 -3.74
C GLN A 52 11.99 -2.59 -3.17
N SER A 53 12.50 -2.47 -1.94
CA SER A 53 13.20 -3.55 -1.25
C SER A 53 12.35 -4.81 -1.03
N LEU A 54 11.02 -4.66 -0.92
CA LEU A 54 10.07 -5.76 -0.85
C LEU A 54 9.92 -6.43 -2.22
N LEU A 55 9.86 -5.61 -3.28
CA LEU A 55 9.63 -6.05 -4.65
C LEU A 55 10.86 -6.71 -5.28
N GLU A 56 12.07 -6.37 -4.82
CA GLU A 56 13.33 -6.95 -5.31
C GLU A 56 13.57 -8.38 -4.82
N GLN A 57 12.95 -8.77 -3.71
CA GLN A 57 13.18 -10.07 -3.10
C GLN A 57 12.20 -11.15 -3.55
N VAL A 58 10.97 -10.76 -3.90
CA VAL A 58 9.88 -11.66 -4.27
C VAL A 58 9.10 -11.07 -5.43
N SER A 59 8.86 -11.87 -6.46
CA SER A 59 8.02 -11.48 -7.59
C SER A 59 6.55 -11.68 -7.27
N PHE A 60 5.84 -10.60 -7.02
CA PHE A 60 4.38 -10.62 -6.84
C PHE A 60 3.66 -10.39 -8.16
N ASP A 61 2.58 -11.13 -8.40
CA ASP A 61 1.76 -11.00 -9.60
C ASP A 61 0.75 -9.85 -9.51
N TYR A 62 0.24 -9.56 -8.30
CA TYR A 62 -0.80 -8.55 -8.08
C TYR A 62 -0.54 -7.70 -6.85
N PHE A 63 -1.01 -6.46 -6.91
CA PHE A 63 -0.89 -5.47 -5.83
C PHE A 63 -2.24 -4.83 -5.57
N VAL A 64 -2.82 -5.11 -4.40
CA VAL A 64 -4.02 -4.47 -3.87
C VAL A 64 -3.54 -3.40 -2.89
N CYS A 65 -3.63 -2.13 -3.28
CA CYS A 65 -3.12 -0.98 -2.55
C CYS A 65 -4.26 -0.12 -2.01
N SER A 66 -3.95 0.82 -1.11
CA SER A 66 -4.90 1.78 -0.54
C SER A 66 -6.17 1.12 -0.03
N ASN A 67 -6.03 0.02 0.75
CA ASN A 67 -7.13 -0.78 1.28
C ASN A 67 -8.13 -1.29 0.21
N GLY A 68 -7.64 -1.61 -0.97
CA GLY A 68 -8.45 -2.13 -2.07
C GLY A 68 -8.94 -1.08 -3.08
N ALA A 69 -8.69 0.20 -2.83
CA ALA A 69 -9.09 1.27 -3.75
C ALA A 69 -8.25 1.29 -5.04
N PHE A 70 -7.11 0.59 -5.07
CA PHE A 70 -6.25 0.51 -6.25
C PHE A 70 -5.69 -0.91 -6.40
N VAL A 71 -5.87 -1.51 -7.59
CA VAL A 71 -5.35 -2.84 -7.90
C VAL A 71 -4.59 -2.80 -9.23
N ARG A 72 -3.37 -3.33 -9.25
CA ARG A 72 -2.56 -3.49 -10.46
C ARG A 72 -1.91 -4.87 -10.53
N ASN A 73 -1.49 -5.26 -11.74
CA ASN A 73 -0.64 -6.44 -11.92
C ASN A 73 0.87 -6.09 -11.86
N ALA A 74 1.72 -7.10 -12.05
CA ALA A 74 3.17 -6.96 -12.06
C ALA A 74 3.69 -6.11 -13.25
N GLN A 75 2.93 -6.01 -14.33
CA GLN A 75 3.25 -5.20 -15.52
C GLN A 75 2.79 -3.74 -15.37
N HIS A 76 2.37 -3.34 -14.17
CA HIS A 76 1.83 -2.01 -13.85
C HIS A 76 0.49 -1.68 -14.53
N GLU A 77 -0.18 -2.65 -15.13
CA GLU A 77 -1.53 -2.44 -15.66
C GLU A 77 -2.52 -2.29 -14.52
N VAL A 78 -3.30 -1.22 -14.54
CA VAL A 78 -4.35 -0.95 -13.54
C VAL A 78 -5.55 -1.85 -13.85
N LEU A 79 -5.87 -2.75 -12.94
CA LEU A 79 -6.98 -3.68 -13.06
C LEU A 79 -8.26 -3.11 -12.44
N TYR A 80 -8.12 -2.30 -11.40
CA TYR A 80 -9.21 -1.63 -10.72
C TYR A 80 -8.71 -0.38 -10.02
N HIS A 81 -9.51 0.69 -10.05
CA HIS A 81 -9.31 1.82 -9.15
C HIS A 81 -10.64 2.46 -8.79
N TYR A 82 -10.73 2.96 -7.57
CA TYR A 82 -11.79 3.81 -7.08
C TYR A 82 -11.18 5.13 -6.62
N SER A 83 -11.72 6.24 -7.12
CA SER A 83 -11.25 7.58 -6.77
C SER A 83 -12.44 8.45 -6.40
N PHE A 84 -12.21 9.38 -5.48
CA PHE A 84 -13.17 10.43 -5.22
C PHE A 84 -13.39 11.29 -6.47
N THR A 85 -14.62 11.67 -6.72
CA THR A 85 -14.95 12.69 -7.70
C THR A 85 -14.44 14.06 -7.24
N MET A 86 -14.37 15.01 -8.15
CA MET A 86 -14.01 16.40 -7.81
C MET A 86 -14.97 17.03 -6.82
N GLU A 87 -16.27 16.68 -6.88
CA GLU A 87 -17.30 17.17 -5.97
C GLU A 87 -17.10 16.61 -4.56
N GLU A 88 -16.89 15.29 -4.44
CA GLU A 88 -16.59 14.64 -3.16
C GLU A 88 -15.30 15.18 -2.55
N THR A 89 -14.25 15.36 -3.36
CA THR A 89 -12.98 15.93 -2.93
C THR A 89 -13.17 17.34 -2.37
N ARG A 90 -13.90 18.21 -3.07
CA ARG A 90 -14.22 19.57 -2.61
C ARG A 90 -15.02 19.57 -1.31
N SER A 91 -16.00 18.68 -1.20
CA SER A 91 -16.84 18.53 -0.01
C SER A 91 -16.01 18.10 1.20
N LEU A 92 -15.10 17.13 1.04
CA LEU A 92 -14.17 16.73 2.08
C LEU A 92 -13.26 17.88 2.50
N ILE A 93 -12.65 18.59 1.56
CA ILE A 93 -11.81 19.75 1.84
C ILE A 93 -12.58 20.80 2.64
N HIS A 94 -13.80 21.11 2.24
CA HIS A 94 -14.64 22.11 2.93
C HIS A 94 -14.97 21.69 4.36
N ALA A 95 -15.33 20.41 4.55
CA ALA A 95 -15.63 19.87 5.87
C ALA A 95 -14.40 19.92 6.80
N PHE A 96 -13.23 19.50 6.31
CA PHE A 96 -12.00 19.45 7.12
C PHE A 96 -11.40 20.82 7.44
N LYS A 97 -11.59 21.84 6.58
CA LYS A 97 -11.15 23.20 6.87
C LYS A 97 -11.73 23.81 8.15
N LYS A 98 -12.88 23.30 8.58
CA LYS A 98 -13.58 23.78 9.79
C LYS A 98 -13.20 22.99 11.05
N THR A 99 -12.25 22.07 10.95
CA THR A 99 -11.82 21.19 12.04
C THR A 99 -10.32 21.27 12.25
N ASP A 100 -9.86 20.83 13.43
CA ASP A 100 -8.42 20.65 13.71
C ASP A 100 -7.87 19.33 13.17
N ASN A 101 -8.67 18.54 12.45
CA ASN A 101 -8.24 17.27 11.91
C ASN A 101 -7.35 17.45 10.68
N ALA A 102 -6.42 16.54 10.48
CA ALA A 102 -5.58 16.51 9.30
C ALA A 102 -6.29 15.84 8.11
N LEU A 103 -6.04 16.33 6.90
CA LEU A 103 -6.53 15.74 5.66
C LEU A 103 -5.38 15.51 4.70
N MET A 104 -5.23 14.28 4.27
CA MET A 104 -4.26 13.85 3.27
C MET A 104 -4.97 12.96 2.23
N PHE A 105 -4.76 13.26 0.97
CA PHE A 105 -5.19 12.40 -0.13
C PHE A 105 -4.04 11.53 -0.60
N GLN A 106 -4.26 10.23 -0.66
CA GLN A 106 -3.33 9.28 -1.26
C GLN A 106 -3.66 9.16 -2.75
N CYS A 107 -2.72 9.57 -3.60
CA CYS A 107 -2.81 9.41 -5.04
C CYS A 107 -1.93 8.24 -5.49
N GLN A 108 -1.91 7.97 -6.80
CA GLN A 108 -1.12 6.86 -7.34
C GLN A 108 0.39 7.12 -7.21
N ASP A 109 0.82 8.36 -7.36
CA ASP A 109 2.21 8.82 -7.44
C ASP A 109 2.71 9.49 -6.16
N ALA A 110 1.82 10.08 -5.36
CA ALA A 110 2.17 10.84 -4.17
C ALA A 110 1.04 10.92 -3.14
N ALA A 111 1.38 11.35 -1.94
CA ALA A 111 0.42 11.78 -0.94
C ALA A 111 0.38 13.31 -0.88
N HIS A 112 -0.81 13.88 -0.98
CA HIS A 112 -1.03 15.32 -0.93
C HIS A 112 -1.66 15.71 0.39
N CYS A 113 -0.89 16.38 1.26
CA CYS A 113 -1.40 16.94 2.50
C CYS A 113 -2.11 18.25 2.23
N TYR A 114 -3.41 18.28 2.42
CA TYR A 114 -4.22 19.49 2.22
C TYR A 114 -4.37 20.30 3.50
N HIS A 115 -4.47 19.66 4.66
CA HIS A 115 -4.65 20.32 5.95
C HIS A 115 -3.95 19.53 7.07
N GLY A 116 -3.42 20.26 8.09
CA GLY A 116 -2.84 19.63 9.27
C GLY A 116 -1.50 18.93 9.04
N TYR A 117 -0.64 19.44 8.19
CA TYR A 117 0.65 18.85 7.81
C TYR A 117 1.50 18.35 9.00
N LYS A 118 1.62 19.16 10.06
CA LYS A 118 2.42 18.79 11.24
C LYS A 118 1.91 17.51 11.91
N ARG A 119 0.59 17.32 11.98
CA ARG A 119 0.00 16.09 12.53
C ARG A 119 0.31 14.88 11.66
N ILE A 120 0.19 15.02 10.35
CA ILE A 120 0.50 13.94 9.41
C ILE A 120 2.00 13.61 9.48
N ALA A 121 2.88 14.61 9.47
CA ALA A 121 4.31 14.40 9.59
C ALA A 121 4.70 13.65 10.87
N ASN A 122 4.16 14.06 12.02
CA ASN A 122 4.39 13.39 13.30
C ASN A 122 3.86 11.95 13.30
N MET A 123 2.67 11.72 12.74
CA MET A 123 2.10 10.38 12.61
C MET A 123 3.00 9.48 11.74
N LEU A 124 3.45 9.98 10.60
CA LEU A 124 4.32 9.23 9.69
C LEU A 124 5.68 8.94 10.32
N GLN A 125 6.28 9.90 11.04
CA GLN A 125 7.53 9.66 11.79
C GLN A 125 7.37 8.56 12.84
N ASN A 126 6.27 8.57 13.61
CA ASN A 126 6.00 7.55 14.62
C ASN A 126 5.69 6.17 14.01
N PHE A 127 5.18 6.14 12.79
CA PHE A 127 4.82 4.90 12.09
C PHE A 127 6.00 4.32 11.30
N LEU A 128 6.81 5.18 10.70
CA LEU A 128 7.95 4.79 9.87
C LEU A 128 9.25 4.63 10.68
N GLY A 129 9.30 5.17 11.91
CA GLY A 129 10.26 4.95 13.00
C GLY A 129 11.68 5.23 12.71
#